data_2a4d2882cdf364b5742d28cbf995df34
#
_entry.id   2a4d2882cdf364b5742d28cbf995df34
#
_cell.length_a   1.000
_cell.length_b   1.000
_cell.length_c   1.000
_cell.angle_alpha   90.00
_cell.angle_beta   90.00
_cell.angle_gamma   90.00
#
_symmetry.space_group_name_H-M   'P 1'
#
loop_
_entity.id
_entity.type
_entity.pdbx_description
1 polymer ?
#
loop_
_entity_poly.entity_id
_entity_poly.type
_entity_poly.pdbx_seq_one_letter_code
_entity_poly.pdbx_strand_id
1 'polypeptide(L)'
;PIGAMTRSNFINNPVGINSYQYASLVLYFSSLSGDKIVKEMRNVHYSTNTTLEKVVLEQLAAGPVNSKLSGVLTEEVRVLDVKVSEKTCTLNLNQAFLDTAAGTAAPEVVIYAMVNSLCDNLGVDKVQFQVEGTSDVVYGDSLSLAGPFHRNSDIIEIQEIQEQVTEAAESESQELGEPQIGL
;
A
#
# COMPACT_ATOMS: atom_id res chain seq x y z
N PRO A 1 2.16 -67.25 -1.39
CA PRO A 1 2.80 -66.00 -1.01
C PRO A 1 1.97 -64.87 -1.53
N ILE A 2 1.38 -64.17 -0.60
CA ILE A 2 0.42 -63.13 -0.86
C ILE A 2 1.20 -61.85 -1.09
N GLY A 3 1.14 -61.38 -2.33
CA GLY A 3 1.75 -60.11 -2.70
C GLY A 3 1.11 -58.98 -1.95
N ALA A 4 1.91 -58.27 -1.20
CA ALA A 4 1.53 -57.01 -0.58
C ALA A 4 1.19 -55.99 -1.67
N MET A 5 -0.07 -55.64 -1.78
CA MET A 5 -0.50 -54.45 -2.53
C MET A 5 0.02 -53.21 -1.79
N THR A 6 1.10 -52.67 -2.27
CA THR A 6 1.46 -51.28 -1.95
C THR A 6 0.33 -50.41 -2.46
N ARG A 7 -0.46 -49.91 -1.54
CA ARG A 7 -1.34 -48.78 -1.82
C ARG A 7 -0.45 -47.61 -2.20
N SER A 8 -0.32 -47.38 -3.47
CA SER A 8 0.17 -46.13 -3.97
C SER A 8 -0.80 -45.07 -3.42
N ASN A 9 -0.35 -44.34 -2.44
CA ASN A 9 -0.99 -43.08 -2.05
C ASN A 9 -0.84 -42.14 -3.24
N PHE A 10 -1.79 -42.23 -4.16
CA PHE A 10 -2.04 -41.10 -5.01
C PHE A 10 -2.50 -39.99 -4.07
N ILE A 11 -1.54 -39.19 -3.62
CA ILE A 11 -1.86 -37.85 -3.21
C ILE A 11 -2.39 -37.23 -4.48
N ASN A 12 -3.71 -37.26 -4.63
CA ASN A 12 -4.39 -36.40 -5.55
C ASN A 12 -4.00 -34.98 -5.11
N ASN A 13 -2.94 -34.50 -5.71
CA ASN A 13 -2.69 -33.07 -5.72
C ASN A 13 -3.75 -32.56 -6.69
N PRO A 14 -4.86 -31.97 -6.20
CA PRO A 14 -5.86 -31.46 -7.12
C PRO A 14 -5.18 -30.34 -7.88
N VAL A 15 -4.89 -30.61 -9.14
CA VAL A 15 -4.51 -29.63 -10.12
C VAL A 15 -5.58 -28.56 -10.09
N GLY A 16 -5.29 -27.40 -9.47
CA GLY A 16 -6.20 -26.26 -9.46
C GLY A 16 -6.75 -25.81 -8.12
N ILE A 17 -6.25 -26.24 -6.96
CA ILE A 17 -6.50 -25.49 -5.72
C ILE A 17 -5.53 -24.32 -5.73
N ASN A 18 -5.99 -23.19 -6.25
CA ASN A 18 -5.36 -21.91 -5.97
C ASN A 18 -5.48 -21.69 -4.48
N SER A 19 -4.41 -21.92 -3.74
CA SER A 19 -4.34 -21.52 -2.35
C SER A 19 -4.25 -20.00 -2.31
N TYR A 20 -5.09 -19.37 -1.46
CA TYR A 20 -5.09 -17.93 -1.26
C TYR A 20 -4.54 -17.61 0.12
N GLN A 21 -3.85 -16.50 0.19
CA GLN A 21 -3.37 -15.89 1.43
C GLN A 21 -4.09 -14.56 1.64
N TYR A 22 -4.21 -14.16 2.91
CA TYR A 22 -4.78 -12.88 3.29
C TYR A 22 -3.69 -11.97 3.83
N ALA A 23 -3.75 -10.70 3.49
CA ALA A 23 -2.89 -9.68 4.05
C ALA A 23 -3.66 -8.39 4.29
N SER A 24 -3.34 -7.72 5.39
CA SER A 24 -3.74 -6.34 5.63
C SER A 24 -2.60 -5.45 5.20
N LEU A 25 -2.78 -4.75 4.09
CA LEU A 25 -1.76 -3.89 3.51
C LEU A 25 -1.88 -2.47 4.02
N VAL A 26 -0.73 -1.85 4.22
CA VAL A 26 -0.60 -0.41 4.44
C VAL A 26 -0.12 0.21 3.13
N LEU A 27 -0.97 0.96 2.48
CA LEU A 27 -0.65 1.63 1.22
C LEU A 27 -0.61 3.14 1.44
N TYR A 28 0.20 3.81 0.65
CA TYR A 28 0.27 5.27 0.65
C TYR A 28 -0.04 5.79 -0.75
N PHE A 29 -0.91 6.78 -0.80
CA PHE A 29 -1.30 7.47 -2.01
C PHE A 29 -1.10 8.98 -1.84
N SER A 30 -1.21 9.72 -2.93
CA SER A 30 -1.09 11.17 -2.88
C SER A 30 -2.31 11.82 -2.24
N SER A 31 -2.10 12.84 -1.42
CA SER A 31 -3.15 13.82 -1.10
C SER A 31 -3.66 14.48 -2.38
N LEU A 32 -4.88 15.03 -2.37
CA LEU A 32 -5.42 15.74 -3.54
C LEU A 32 -4.60 16.98 -3.91
N SER A 33 -3.95 17.61 -2.93
CA SER A 33 -3.03 18.73 -3.14
C SER A 33 -1.69 18.31 -3.76
N GLY A 34 -1.35 17.02 -3.74
CA GLY A 34 -0.15 16.48 -4.37
C GLY A 34 1.15 16.70 -3.60
N ASP A 35 1.09 17.14 -2.34
CA ASP A 35 2.26 17.52 -1.52
C ASP A 35 2.54 16.57 -0.35
N LYS A 36 1.63 15.68 -0.04
CA LYS A 36 1.73 14.70 1.06
C LYS A 36 1.32 13.30 0.59
N ILE A 37 1.75 12.30 1.33
CA ILE A 37 1.23 10.94 1.21
C ILE A 37 0.27 10.64 2.35
N VAL A 38 -0.77 9.86 2.04
CA VAL A 38 -1.84 9.52 2.98
C VAL A 38 -1.97 8.00 3.03
N LYS A 39 -2.07 7.48 4.25
CA LYS A 39 -2.24 6.05 4.49
C LYS A 39 -3.63 5.57 4.11
N GLU A 40 -3.70 4.44 3.42
CA GLU A 40 -4.91 3.66 3.19
C GLU A 40 -4.67 2.21 3.60
N MET A 41 -5.50 1.68 4.49
CA MET A 41 -5.47 0.27 4.85
C MET A 41 -6.31 -0.54 3.87
N ARG A 42 -5.81 -1.68 3.43
CA ARG A 42 -6.52 -2.54 2.49
C ARG A 42 -6.35 -4.01 2.84
N ASN A 43 -7.46 -4.72 2.99
CA ASN A 43 -7.43 -6.17 3.14
C ASN A 43 -7.51 -6.81 1.76
N VAL A 44 -6.56 -7.67 1.46
CA VAL A 44 -6.49 -8.38 0.19
C VAL A 44 -6.32 -9.86 0.42
N HIS A 45 -6.83 -10.67 -0.50
CA HIS A 45 -6.44 -12.05 -0.64
C HIS A 45 -5.78 -12.23 -2.00
N TYR A 46 -4.72 -13.02 -2.03
CA TYR A 46 -3.91 -13.21 -3.21
C TYR A 46 -3.44 -14.66 -3.33
N SER A 47 -3.14 -15.08 -4.55
CA SER A 47 -2.65 -16.43 -4.80
C SER A 47 -1.28 -16.66 -4.16
N THR A 48 -1.08 -17.85 -3.60
CA THR A 48 0.25 -18.29 -3.10
C THR A 48 1.33 -18.36 -4.18
N ASN A 49 0.95 -18.26 -5.45
CA ASN A 49 1.87 -18.24 -6.58
C ASN A 49 2.50 -16.86 -6.85
N THR A 50 2.07 -15.83 -6.14
CA THR A 50 2.65 -14.49 -6.23
C THR A 50 3.37 -14.11 -4.93
N THR A 51 4.17 -13.08 -4.97
CA THR A 51 4.91 -12.57 -3.82
C THR A 51 4.22 -11.34 -3.24
N LEU A 52 4.46 -11.06 -1.95
CA LEU A 52 3.84 -9.93 -1.28
C LEU A 52 4.26 -8.59 -1.91
N GLU A 53 5.53 -8.45 -2.33
CA GLU A 53 6.01 -7.25 -3.00
C GLU A 53 5.26 -6.96 -4.32
N LYS A 54 4.95 -8.00 -5.08
CA LYS A 54 4.13 -7.87 -6.30
C LYS A 54 2.71 -7.45 -5.98
N VAL A 55 2.12 -8.04 -4.93
CA VAL A 55 0.76 -7.68 -4.49
C VAL A 55 0.70 -6.21 -4.05
N VAL A 56 1.66 -5.72 -3.28
CA VAL A 56 1.74 -4.32 -2.88
C VAL A 56 1.80 -3.40 -4.11
N LEU A 57 2.63 -3.72 -5.09
CA LEU A 57 2.78 -2.93 -6.31
C LEU A 57 1.53 -2.96 -7.19
N GLU A 58 0.86 -4.10 -7.30
CA GLU A 58 -0.42 -4.22 -7.99
C GLU A 58 -1.52 -3.37 -7.34
N GLN A 59 -1.57 -3.35 -6.01
CA GLN A 59 -2.54 -2.53 -5.28
C GLN A 59 -2.25 -1.03 -5.40
N LEU A 60 -0.98 -0.64 -5.43
CA LEU A 60 -0.60 0.75 -5.72
C LEU A 60 -1.00 1.16 -7.14
N ALA A 61 -0.79 0.29 -8.12
CA ALA A 61 -1.17 0.52 -9.51
C ALA A 61 -2.70 0.61 -9.69
N ALA A 62 -3.46 -0.14 -8.91
CA ALA A 62 -4.92 -0.09 -8.91
C ALA A 62 -5.46 1.26 -8.39
N GLY A 63 -4.65 2.01 -7.67
CA GLY A 63 -5.02 3.30 -7.11
C GLY A 63 -5.83 3.22 -5.80
N PRO A 64 -6.14 4.37 -5.20
CA PRO A 64 -6.85 4.45 -3.94
C PRO A 64 -8.34 4.10 -4.09
N VAL A 65 -8.92 3.51 -3.06
CA VAL A 65 -10.37 3.34 -2.91
C VAL A 65 -11.00 4.62 -2.37
N ASN A 66 -10.27 5.34 -1.52
CA ASN A 66 -10.72 6.62 -0.98
C ASN A 66 -10.68 7.70 -2.06
N SER A 67 -11.85 8.28 -2.39
CA SER A 67 -11.99 9.32 -3.41
C SER A 67 -11.30 10.66 -3.06
N LYS A 68 -10.86 10.82 -1.81
CA LYS A 68 -10.08 11.98 -1.33
C LYS A 68 -8.57 11.82 -1.55
N LEU A 69 -8.15 10.73 -2.15
CA LEU A 69 -6.75 10.45 -2.48
C LEU A 69 -6.57 10.35 -4.00
N SER A 70 -5.35 10.54 -4.46
CA SER A 70 -4.96 10.36 -5.85
C SER A 70 -3.95 9.23 -6.00
N GLY A 71 -4.08 8.47 -7.07
CA GLY A 71 -3.11 7.45 -7.45
C GLY A 71 -1.74 8.06 -7.80
N VAL A 72 -0.70 7.26 -7.63
CA VAL A 72 0.69 7.68 -7.90
C VAL A 72 1.29 7.02 -9.13
N LEU A 73 0.68 5.94 -9.61
CA LEU A 73 1.10 5.23 -10.82
C LEU A 73 0.05 5.33 -11.91
N THR A 74 0.48 5.25 -13.16
CA THR A 74 -0.40 5.17 -14.32
C THR A 74 -0.48 3.74 -14.86
N GLU A 75 -1.44 3.48 -15.74
CA GLU A 75 -1.67 2.14 -16.29
C GLU A 75 -0.53 1.66 -17.20
N GLU A 76 0.31 2.55 -17.69
CA GLU A 76 1.46 2.22 -18.55
C GLU A 76 2.67 1.73 -17.77
N VAL A 77 2.72 2.00 -16.45
CA VAL A 77 3.84 1.57 -15.61
C VAL A 77 3.82 0.05 -15.45
N ARG A 78 4.96 -0.57 -15.71
CA ARG A 78 5.16 -2.02 -15.55
C ARG A 78 6.32 -2.29 -14.60
N VAL A 79 6.12 -3.25 -13.72
CA VAL A 79 7.19 -3.82 -12.90
C VAL A 79 7.92 -4.86 -13.74
N LEU A 80 9.17 -4.57 -14.08
CA LEU A 80 10.03 -5.49 -14.85
C LEU A 80 10.64 -6.54 -13.95
N ASP A 81 11.06 -6.15 -12.75
CA ASP A 81 11.62 -7.04 -11.73
C ASP A 81 11.50 -6.41 -10.35
N VAL A 82 11.37 -7.24 -9.33
CA VAL A 82 11.41 -6.83 -7.93
C VAL A 82 12.13 -7.90 -7.11
N LYS A 83 13.12 -7.48 -6.33
CA LYS A 83 13.92 -8.35 -5.46
C LYS A 83 14.02 -7.78 -4.07
N VAL A 84 13.86 -8.64 -3.08
CA VAL A 84 14.07 -8.29 -1.67
C VAL A 84 15.28 -9.07 -1.16
N SER A 85 16.28 -8.36 -0.72
CA SER A 85 17.51 -8.93 -0.16
C SER A 85 18.12 -7.96 0.86
N GLU A 86 18.60 -8.48 1.99
CA GLU A 86 19.31 -7.71 3.01
C GLU A 86 18.61 -6.40 3.41
N LYS A 87 17.31 -6.46 3.67
CA LYS A 87 16.50 -5.30 4.05
C LYS A 87 16.39 -4.23 2.96
N THR A 88 16.70 -4.57 1.72
CA THR A 88 16.56 -3.69 0.56
C THR A 88 15.59 -4.31 -0.45
N CYS A 89 14.64 -3.53 -0.90
CA CYS A 89 13.80 -3.86 -2.05
C CYS A 89 14.36 -3.15 -3.28
N THR A 90 14.82 -3.91 -4.26
CA THR A 90 15.24 -3.37 -5.56
C THR A 90 14.10 -3.52 -6.54
N LEU A 91 13.62 -2.41 -7.05
CA LEU A 91 12.45 -2.31 -7.92
C LEU A 91 12.86 -1.78 -9.29
N ASN A 92 12.70 -2.61 -10.32
CA ASN A 92 12.97 -2.24 -11.70
C ASN A 92 11.65 -2.00 -12.44
N LEU A 93 11.50 -0.82 -12.98
CA LEU A 93 10.30 -0.35 -13.67
C LEU A 93 10.61 -0.05 -15.14
N ASN A 94 9.56 -0.03 -15.96
CA ASN A 94 9.70 0.40 -17.35
C ASN A 94 9.83 1.92 -17.46
N GLN A 95 10.19 2.40 -18.65
CA GLN A 95 10.39 3.82 -18.95
C GLN A 95 9.17 4.69 -18.62
N ALA A 96 7.95 4.15 -18.74
CA ALA A 96 6.72 4.87 -18.45
C ALA A 96 6.64 5.40 -17.01
N PHE A 97 7.41 4.80 -16.10
CA PHE A 97 7.51 5.31 -14.72
C PHE A 97 8.02 6.75 -14.66
N LEU A 98 8.96 7.13 -15.49
CA LEU A 98 9.51 8.49 -15.51
C LEU A 98 8.45 9.52 -15.97
N ASP A 99 7.48 9.10 -16.78
CA ASP A 99 6.42 9.96 -17.26
C ASP A 99 5.40 10.31 -16.16
N THR A 100 5.33 9.51 -15.08
CA THR A 100 4.47 9.78 -13.93
C THR A 100 4.89 11.05 -13.18
N ALA A 101 6.12 11.51 -13.34
CA ALA A 101 6.60 12.75 -12.75
C ALA A 101 5.91 14.01 -13.32
N ALA A 102 5.27 13.91 -14.49
CA ALA A 102 4.47 14.97 -15.07
C ALA A 102 3.05 15.09 -14.49
N GLY A 103 2.68 14.21 -13.56
CA GLY A 103 1.39 14.24 -12.87
C GLY A 103 1.27 15.39 -11.86
N THR A 104 0.14 15.44 -11.18
CA THR A 104 -0.17 16.48 -10.19
C THR A 104 0.55 16.32 -8.85
N ALA A 105 0.95 15.09 -8.50
CA ALA A 105 1.72 14.83 -7.30
C ALA A 105 3.18 15.26 -7.48
N ALA A 106 3.76 15.86 -6.43
CA ALA A 106 5.18 16.19 -6.43
C ALA A 106 6.03 14.91 -6.61
N PRO A 107 7.21 14.98 -7.25
CA PRO A 107 8.07 13.82 -7.46
C PRO A 107 8.36 13.02 -6.18
N GLU A 108 8.65 13.68 -5.07
CA GLU A 108 8.89 13.04 -3.79
C GLU A 108 7.66 12.28 -3.26
N VAL A 109 6.46 12.79 -3.53
CA VAL A 109 5.20 12.15 -3.12
C VAL A 109 5.05 10.79 -3.82
N VAL A 110 5.29 10.72 -5.10
CA VAL A 110 5.23 9.46 -5.86
C VAL A 110 6.27 8.46 -5.33
N ILE A 111 7.51 8.91 -5.20
CA ILE A 111 8.61 8.06 -4.72
C ILE A 111 8.33 7.55 -3.31
N TYR A 112 8.00 8.42 -2.37
CA TYR A 112 7.77 7.99 -0.98
C TYR A 112 6.45 7.25 -0.75
N ALA A 113 5.44 7.46 -1.58
CA ALA A 113 4.26 6.60 -1.58
C ALA A 113 4.64 5.14 -1.85
N MET A 114 5.51 4.90 -2.81
CA MET A 114 6.02 3.56 -3.14
C MET A 114 6.98 3.05 -2.05
N VAL A 115 7.93 3.85 -1.63
CA VAL A 115 8.94 3.48 -0.60
C VAL A 115 8.26 3.10 0.70
N ASN A 116 7.38 3.97 1.23
CA ASN A 116 6.72 3.71 2.51
C ASN A 116 5.78 2.50 2.43
N SER A 117 5.07 2.33 1.31
CA SER A 117 4.23 1.16 1.10
C SER A 117 5.04 -0.14 1.09
N LEU A 118 6.17 -0.17 0.41
CA LEU A 118 7.04 -1.34 0.37
C LEU A 118 7.71 -1.59 1.73
N CYS A 119 8.23 -0.56 2.38
CA CYS A 119 8.88 -0.70 3.68
C CYS A 119 7.90 -1.21 4.75
N ASP A 120 6.70 -0.66 4.83
CA ASP A 120 5.74 -1.01 5.87
C ASP A 120 5.13 -2.41 5.68
N ASN A 121 5.01 -2.91 4.45
CA ASN A 121 4.47 -4.23 4.19
C ASN A 121 5.53 -5.34 4.18
N LEU A 122 6.75 -5.05 3.73
CA LEU A 122 7.80 -6.05 3.56
C LEU A 122 8.81 -6.09 4.70
N GLY A 123 8.79 -5.10 5.60
CA GLY A 123 9.79 -4.98 6.65
C GLY A 123 11.20 -4.70 6.12
N VAL A 124 11.31 -4.08 4.97
CA VAL A 124 12.57 -3.59 4.41
C VAL A 124 12.87 -2.17 4.90
N ASP A 125 14.14 -1.79 4.92
CA ASP A 125 14.57 -0.48 5.41
C ASP A 125 14.62 0.56 4.30
N LYS A 126 14.80 0.11 3.06
CA LYS A 126 15.02 0.99 1.91
C LYS A 126 14.59 0.34 0.59
N VAL A 127 14.35 1.19 -0.39
CA VAL A 127 14.00 0.80 -1.76
C VAL A 127 14.99 1.43 -2.72
N GLN A 128 15.56 0.60 -3.60
CA GLN A 128 16.40 1.03 -4.71
C GLN A 128 15.58 0.96 -5.99
N PHE A 129 15.40 2.11 -6.63
CA PHE A 129 14.72 2.19 -7.93
C PHE A 129 15.67 1.94 -9.08
N GLN A 130 15.16 1.28 -10.09
CA GLN A 130 15.77 1.15 -11.40
C GLN A 130 14.70 1.42 -12.47
N VAL A 131 15.12 1.99 -13.58
CA VAL A 131 14.30 2.14 -14.78
C VAL A 131 15.05 1.48 -15.94
N GLU A 132 14.41 0.50 -16.58
CA GLU A 132 15.03 -0.30 -17.61
C GLU A 132 16.43 -0.85 -17.21
N GLY A 133 16.54 -1.23 -15.93
CA GLY A 133 17.76 -1.85 -15.37
C GLY A 133 18.84 -0.89 -14.88
N THR A 134 18.64 0.43 -14.96
CA THR A 134 19.60 1.41 -14.47
C THR A 134 19.03 2.30 -13.38
N SER A 135 19.85 2.60 -12.37
CA SER A 135 19.53 3.59 -11.32
C SER A 135 20.04 4.99 -11.66
N ASP A 136 20.86 5.11 -12.69
CA ASP A 136 21.42 6.42 -13.14
C ASP A 136 20.39 7.18 -13.97
N VAL A 137 19.28 7.52 -13.33
CA VAL A 137 18.16 8.25 -13.93
C VAL A 137 17.66 9.32 -12.97
N VAL A 138 17.05 10.36 -13.53
CA VAL A 138 16.41 11.44 -12.79
C VAL A 138 14.90 11.33 -12.95
N TYR A 139 14.19 11.38 -11.83
CA TYR A 139 12.74 11.41 -11.77
C TYR A 139 12.26 12.86 -11.62
N GLY A 140 11.42 13.30 -12.54
CA GLY A 140 11.07 14.72 -12.63
C GLY A 140 12.28 15.57 -13.05
N ASP A 141 12.34 16.79 -12.54
CA ASP A 141 13.37 17.74 -12.95
C ASP A 141 14.72 17.54 -12.24
N SER A 142 14.72 16.93 -11.04
CA SER A 142 15.92 16.95 -10.20
C SER A 142 16.08 15.78 -9.22
N LEU A 143 15.12 14.86 -9.11
CA LEU A 143 15.20 13.79 -8.13
C LEU A 143 16.01 12.61 -8.68
N SER A 144 17.25 12.48 -8.23
CA SER A 144 18.10 11.34 -8.63
C SER A 144 17.64 10.04 -8.01
N LEU A 145 17.53 8.98 -8.81
CA LEU A 145 17.21 7.63 -8.37
C LEU A 145 18.47 6.77 -8.12
N ALA A 146 19.66 7.36 -8.22
CA ALA A 146 20.93 6.63 -8.10
C ALA A 146 21.15 5.98 -6.73
N GLY A 147 20.68 6.61 -5.66
CA GLY A 147 20.76 6.08 -4.29
C GLY A 147 19.45 5.45 -3.80
N PRO A 148 19.53 4.60 -2.76
CA PRO A 148 18.35 4.05 -2.15
C PRO A 148 17.57 5.10 -1.36
N PHE A 149 16.24 4.90 -1.28
CA PHE A 149 15.34 5.73 -0.50
C PHE A 149 14.91 4.99 0.76
N HIS A 150 15.04 5.66 1.90
CA HIS A 150 14.56 5.16 3.18
C HIS A 150 13.12 5.62 3.42
N ARG A 151 12.40 4.89 4.29
CA ARG A 151 11.07 5.30 4.74
C ARG A 151 11.10 6.73 5.26
N ASN A 152 10.15 7.55 4.82
CA ASN A 152 10.04 8.95 5.23
C ASN A 152 8.69 9.20 5.92
N SER A 153 8.73 9.50 7.21
CA SER A 153 7.54 9.81 8.00
C SER A 153 7.08 11.26 7.85
N ASP A 154 7.99 12.17 7.50
CA ASP A 154 7.72 13.61 7.51
C ASP A 154 6.77 14.04 6.38
N ILE A 155 6.71 13.24 5.31
CA ILE A 155 5.82 13.49 4.17
C ILE A 155 4.42 12.91 4.36
N ILE A 156 4.20 12.13 5.42
CA ILE A 156 2.91 11.53 5.72
C ILE A 156 1.97 12.59 6.29
N GLU A 157 0.81 12.75 5.66
CA GLU A 157 -0.27 13.55 6.23
C GLU A 157 -0.87 12.81 7.43
N ILE A 158 -0.84 13.47 8.58
CA ILE A 158 -1.50 12.97 9.78
C ILE A 158 -3.00 13.24 9.60
N GLN A 159 -3.78 12.18 9.41
CA GLN A 159 -5.23 12.29 9.53
C GLN A 159 -5.53 12.48 11.02
N GLU A 160 -5.95 13.68 11.40
CA GLU A 160 -6.61 13.88 12.66
C GLU A 160 -7.85 13.00 12.65
N ILE A 161 -7.87 12.01 13.55
CA ILE A 161 -9.08 11.32 13.89
C ILE A 161 -9.95 12.42 14.51
N GLN A 162 -10.85 13.00 13.75
CA GLN A 162 -11.98 13.69 14.34
C GLN A 162 -12.75 12.58 15.05
N GLU A 163 -12.44 12.43 16.35
CA GLU A 163 -13.41 11.87 17.24
C GLU A 163 -14.67 12.71 17.02
N GLN A 164 -15.62 12.14 16.31
CA GLN A 164 -17.00 12.56 16.49
C GLN A 164 -17.30 12.19 17.94
N VAL A 165 -16.96 13.10 18.84
CA VAL A 165 -17.63 13.19 20.11
C VAL A 165 -19.08 13.38 19.71
N THR A 166 -19.83 12.31 19.75
CA THR A 166 -21.27 12.36 19.64
C THR A 166 -21.75 13.28 20.75
N GLU A 167 -22.14 14.48 20.40
CA GLU A 167 -22.97 15.37 21.20
C GLU A 167 -24.36 14.71 21.42
N ALA A 168 -24.38 13.50 21.86
CA ALA A 168 -25.62 12.77 22.20
C ALA A 168 -25.81 12.66 23.71
N ALA A 169 -24.95 13.27 24.53
CA ALA A 169 -25.01 13.17 25.99
C ALA A 169 -25.46 14.45 26.71
N GLU A 170 -25.80 15.52 26.00
CA GLU A 170 -26.20 16.79 26.65
C GLU A 170 -27.65 17.21 26.48
N SER A 171 -28.55 16.35 25.97
CA SER A 171 -29.96 16.72 25.85
C SER A 171 -30.88 16.02 26.84
N GLU A 172 -30.40 15.30 27.84
CA GLU A 172 -31.24 14.64 28.84
C GLU A 172 -31.17 15.20 30.25
N SER A 173 -30.63 16.40 30.49
CA SER A 173 -30.58 16.99 31.84
C SER A 173 -31.42 18.26 32.03
N GLN A 174 -32.39 18.52 31.16
CA GLN A 174 -33.28 19.68 31.34
C GLN A 174 -34.76 19.30 31.19
N GLU A 175 -35.24 18.40 32.00
CA GLU A 175 -36.68 18.38 32.38
C GLU A 175 -36.90 17.62 33.69
N LEU A 176 -36.42 18.21 34.77
CA LEU A 176 -37.08 18.01 36.07
C LEU A 176 -37.72 19.32 36.45
N GLY A 177 -38.91 19.54 35.94
CA GLY A 177 -39.77 20.60 36.40
C GLY A 177 -40.06 20.42 37.87
N GLU A 178 -39.85 21.45 38.66
CA GLU A 178 -40.20 21.56 40.07
C GLU A 178 -41.70 21.28 40.29
N PRO A 179 -42.07 20.49 41.28
CA PRO A 179 -43.46 20.42 41.65
C PRO A 179 -43.88 21.72 42.37
N GLN A 180 -44.73 22.47 41.74
CA GLN A 180 -45.42 23.58 42.37
C GLN A 180 -46.36 23.05 43.41
N ILE A 181 -46.03 23.26 44.69
CA ILE A 181 -46.99 23.07 45.79
C ILE A 181 -47.77 24.37 45.90
N GLY A 182 -48.96 24.38 45.34
CA GLY A 182 -49.93 25.44 45.59
C GLY A 182 -50.69 25.16 46.84
N LEU A 183 -50.72 26.10 47.75
CA LEU A 183 -51.70 26.19 48.83
C LEU A 183 -52.96 26.79 48.28
#